data_89c91fba3562def4e28cfe67a620409b
#
_entry.id   89c91fba3562def4e28cfe67a620409b
#
_cell.length_a   1.000
_cell.length_b   1.000
_cell.length_c   1.000
_cell.angle_alpha   90.00
_cell.angle_beta   90.00
_cell.angle_gamma   90.00
#
_symmetry.space_group_name_H-M   'P 1'
#
loop_
_entity.id
_entity.type
_entity.pdbx_description
1 polymer ?
#
loop_
_entity_poly.entity_id
_entity_poly.type
_entity_poly.pdbx_seq_one_letter_code
_entity_poly.pdbx_strand_id
1 'polypeptide(L)'
;MGAATPITAAPPELPDLLALWLPAQRWFAGKGRDFVVEEMSALGILTERPWRSDVWLVRVRYRDSATETYQVPLVRRPEPADQVTHVLVGETPDPDYGGRSWWYDALHDKEVTGAWLTGIAEGRKEGMLGFVPGSHPEELPLDATSLVITGEQSNTSLVFDDAAILKVFRRVYVGRNPDIEVHRALSELEGGARHVARLLGHVEAHWSQPDGSPAEADLAMLQEYFRTATDGWELAKISVRDLYAEADLHASEVGGDFAGEAFRLGQATAEVHADLARALPTGTLGAAALTARAGQMQQRLDDAVAVVPELEDYAGGLREAFRALGAHQPGVPVQRVHGDYHLGQVLRTSHRWVVLDFEGEPAKPLSERTGLDSPVRDLAGMLRSFDYAARHLLADHPFEPQLAYRADEWAARNRDAFLDGYVDAGGPDPREDPVLLHAYEADKAVYEAVYEARNRPSWLPIPLASLARLIEGARS
;
A
#
# COMPACT_ATOMS: atom_id res chain seq x y z
N MET A 1 -11.69 37.39 -13.47
CA MET A 1 -11.33 37.37 -12.05
C MET A 1 -12.64 37.12 -11.29
N GLY A 2 -13.00 35.86 -11.07
CA GLY A 2 -14.09 35.49 -10.19
C GLY A 2 -13.61 35.70 -8.74
N ALA A 3 -14.43 36.33 -7.92
CA ALA A 3 -14.16 36.44 -6.49
C ALA A 3 -14.08 35.01 -5.92
N ALA A 4 -12.98 34.68 -5.26
CA ALA A 4 -12.87 33.42 -4.54
C ALA A 4 -14.02 33.35 -3.51
N THR A 5 -14.86 32.33 -3.62
CA THR A 5 -15.92 32.08 -2.63
C THR A 5 -15.24 31.93 -1.26
N PRO A 6 -15.66 32.62 -0.21
CA PRO A 6 -14.98 32.54 1.07
C PRO A 6 -15.01 31.09 1.60
N ILE A 7 -13.84 30.60 1.97
CA ILE A 7 -13.70 29.30 2.64
C ILE A 7 -14.53 29.38 3.92
N THR A 8 -15.58 28.57 4.01
CA THR A 8 -16.50 28.58 5.14
C THR A 8 -15.78 28.06 6.40
N ALA A 9 -15.84 28.80 7.50
CA ALA A 9 -15.39 28.29 8.78
C ALA A 9 -16.23 27.08 9.20
N ALA A 10 -15.61 26.09 9.84
CA ALA A 10 -16.34 24.95 10.38
C ALA A 10 -17.34 25.42 11.46
N PRO A 11 -18.57 24.85 11.51
CA PRO A 11 -19.45 25.06 12.67
C PRO A 11 -18.72 24.69 13.96
N PRO A 12 -18.92 25.45 15.06
CA PRO A 12 -18.20 25.23 16.31
C PRO A 12 -18.37 23.82 16.89
N GLU A 13 -19.48 23.15 16.62
CA GLU A 13 -19.81 21.81 17.10
C GLU A 13 -19.17 20.69 16.26
N LEU A 14 -18.79 20.96 15.03
CA LEU A 14 -18.30 19.93 14.10
C LEU A 14 -17.00 19.24 14.57
N PRO A 15 -16.01 19.91 15.17
CA PRO A 15 -14.85 19.25 15.74
C PRO A 15 -15.19 18.20 16.80
N ASP A 16 -16.15 18.49 17.69
CA ASP A 16 -16.60 17.58 18.74
C ASP A 16 -17.34 16.37 18.17
N LEU A 17 -18.17 16.58 17.14
CA LEU A 17 -18.86 15.51 16.41
C LEU A 17 -17.85 14.59 15.70
N LEU A 18 -16.82 15.16 15.07
CA LEU A 18 -15.75 14.37 14.46
C LEU A 18 -14.95 13.60 15.49
N ALA A 19 -14.67 14.16 16.67
CA ALA A 19 -13.97 13.45 17.72
C ALA A 19 -14.73 12.19 18.19
N LEU A 20 -16.07 12.22 18.14
CA LEU A 20 -16.92 11.06 18.44
C LEU A 20 -17.00 10.06 17.27
N TRP A 21 -16.99 10.56 16.04
CA TRP A 21 -17.18 9.77 14.83
C TRP A 21 -15.89 9.06 14.34
N LEU A 22 -14.74 9.71 14.43
CA LEU A 22 -13.45 9.21 13.93
C LEU A 22 -13.07 7.83 14.48
N PRO A 23 -13.22 7.50 15.79
CA PRO A 23 -12.82 6.20 16.32
C PRO A 23 -13.56 5.01 15.71
N ALA A 24 -14.76 5.21 15.17
CA ALA A 24 -15.53 4.18 14.50
C ALA A 24 -15.06 3.92 13.06
N GLN A 25 -14.23 4.81 12.49
CA GLN A 25 -13.79 4.68 11.10
C GLN A 25 -12.67 3.64 10.98
N ARG A 26 -12.73 2.78 9.94
CA ARG A 26 -11.72 1.74 9.72
C ARG A 26 -10.32 2.33 9.49
N TRP A 27 -10.27 3.42 8.75
CA TRP A 27 -9.05 4.11 8.34
C TRP A 27 -8.42 5.00 9.43
N PHE A 28 -9.09 5.22 10.55
CA PHE A 28 -8.55 6.04 11.63
C PHE A 28 -7.48 5.28 12.42
N ALA A 29 -6.24 5.76 12.37
CA ALA A 29 -5.09 5.10 13.03
C ALA A 29 -5.06 5.31 14.55
N GLY A 30 -5.79 6.32 15.06
CA GLY A 30 -5.80 6.68 16.50
C GLY A 30 -6.74 5.85 17.37
N LYS A 31 -7.20 4.67 16.91
CA LYS A 31 -8.10 3.81 17.69
C LYS A 31 -7.49 3.45 19.05
N GLY A 32 -8.29 3.59 20.11
CA GLY A 32 -7.85 3.26 21.47
C GLY A 32 -6.90 4.29 22.12
N ARG A 33 -6.59 5.39 21.43
CA ARG A 33 -5.79 6.50 21.96
C ARG A 33 -6.71 7.70 22.25
N ASP A 34 -6.48 8.37 23.38
CA ASP A 34 -7.16 9.63 23.66
C ASP A 34 -6.60 10.76 22.80
N PHE A 35 -7.49 11.50 22.15
CA PHE A 35 -7.11 12.61 21.29
C PHE A 35 -8.16 13.73 21.34
N VAL A 36 -7.81 14.88 20.78
CA VAL A 36 -8.71 16.00 20.48
C VAL A 36 -8.57 16.39 19.01
N VAL A 37 -9.65 16.86 18.40
CA VAL A 37 -9.59 17.57 17.13
C VAL A 37 -9.07 18.96 17.43
N GLU A 38 -7.82 19.22 17.04
CA GLU A 38 -7.12 20.47 17.38
C GLU A 38 -7.45 21.58 16.38
N GLU A 39 -7.60 21.21 15.11
CA GLU A 39 -7.83 22.16 14.02
C GLU A 39 -8.60 21.51 12.88
N MET A 40 -9.48 22.28 12.26
CA MET A 40 -10.14 21.97 11.00
C MET A 40 -9.93 23.09 10.00
N SER A 41 -9.44 22.75 8.81
CA SER A 41 -9.21 23.70 7.72
C SER A 41 -9.89 23.20 6.45
N ALA A 42 -10.79 24.00 5.85
CA ALA A 42 -11.36 23.66 4.55
C ALA A 42 -10.32 23.87 3.46
N LEU A 43 -10.06 22.84 2.65
CA LEU A 43 -9.16 22.91 1.49
C LEU A 43 -9.86 23.54 0.28
N GLY A 44 -11.14 23.26 0.11
CA GLY A 44 -11.94 23.76 -1.01
C GLY A 44 -13.28 23.05 -1.13
N ILE A 45 -14.10 23.56 -2.04
CA ILE A 45 -15.40 23.02 -2.34
C ILE A 45 -15.26 21.92 -3.40
N LEU A 46 -15.70 20.72 -3.06
CA LEU A 46 -15.76 19.62 -4.03
C LEU A 46 -16.92 19.83 -5.01
N THR A 47 -18.11 20.15 -4.51
CA THR A 47 -19.29 20.54 -5.28
C THR A 47 -20.25 21.38 -4.45
N GLU A 48 -21.02 22.24 -5.13
CA GLU A 48 -22.13 22.99 -4.52
C GLU A 48 -23.49 22.34 -4.80
N ARG A 49 -23.57 21.46 -5.78
CA ARG A 49 -24.83 20.84 -6.23
C ARG A 49 -24.67 19.32 -6.44
N PRO A 50 -25.71 18.52 -6.17
CA PRO A 50 -26.99 18.93 -5.57
C PRO A 50 -26.87 19.38 -4.11
N TRP A 51 -25.80 18.91 -3.42
CA TRP A 51 -25.50 19.23 -2.03
C TRP A 51 -24.07 19.78 -1.93
N ARG A 52 -23.89 20.75 -1.05
CA ARG A 52 -22.56 21.29 -0.81
C ARG A 52 -21.69 20.25 -0.13
N SER A 53 -20.54 19.99 -0.73
CA SER A 53 -19.49 19.13 -0.21
C SER A 53 -18.15 19.87 -0.20
N ASP A 54 -17.47 19.82 0.94
CA ASP A 54 -16.17 20.45 1.16
C ASP A 54 -15.16 19.38 1.56
N VAL A 55 -13.88 19.57 1.17
CA VAL A 55 -12.77 18.72 1.61
C VAL A 55 -12.07 19.39 2.79
N TRP A 56 -12.01 18.69 3.92
CA TRP A 56 -11.42 19.21 5.16
C TRP A 56 -10.12 18.51 5.51
N LEU A 57 -9.13 19.27 5.97
CA LEU A 57 -8.02 18.76 6.78
C LEU A 57 -8.42 18.84 8.24
N VAL A 58 -8.34 17.70 8.92
CA VAL A 58 -8.64 17.54 10.34
C VAL A 58 -7.36 17.12 11.04
N ARG A 59 -6.79 18.02 11.85
CA ARG A 59 -5.62 17.73 12.67
C ARG A 59 -6.06 17.22 14.03
N VAL A 60 -5.61 16.03 14.39
CA VAL A 60 -5.82 15.45 15.71
C VAL A 60 -4.52 15.50 16.50
N ARG A 61 -4.63 15.80 17.80
CA ARG A 61 -3.52 15.78 18.73
C ARG A 61 -3.79 14.78 19.86
N TYR A 62 -2.84 13.87 20.04
CA TYR A 62 -2.90 12.85 21.08
C TYR A 62 -2.33 13.36 22.41
N ARG A 63 -2.59 12.63 23.53
CA ARG A 63 -2.08 13.00 24.87
C ARG A 63 -0.56 13.07 24.94
N ASP A 64 0.16 12.27 24.15
CA ASP A 64 1.62 12.27 24.05
C ASP A 64 2.17 13.40 23.17
N SER A 65 1.32 14.36 22.81
CA SER A 65 1.61 15.47 21.90
C SER A 65 1.91 15.10 20.44
N ALA A 66 1.81 13.83 20.07
CA ALA A 66 1.87 13.43 18.67
C ALA A 66 0.65 14.00 17.92
N THR A 67 0.84 14.37 16.65
CA THR A 67 -0.23 14.87 15.79
C THR A 67 -0.34 14.04 14.54
N GLU A 68 -1.57 13.91 14.04
CA GLU A 68 -1.86 13.32 12.74
C GLU A 68 -2.87 14.21 12.01
N THR A 69 -2.77 14.23 10.70
CA THR A 69 -3.68 15.01 9.85
C THR A 69 -4.46 14.06 8.96
N TYR A 70 -5.77 14.26 8.90
CA TYR A 70 -6.67 13.44 8.12
C TYR A 70 -7.41 14.29 7.10
N GLN A 71 -7.61 13.73 5.90
CA GLN A 71 -8.56 14.25 4.93
C GLN A 71 -9.96 13.68 5.22
N VAL A 72 -10.93 14.57 5.43
CA VAL A 72 -12.32 14.21 5.66
C VAL A 72 -13.21 15.01 4.71
N PRO A 73 -13.56 14.47 3.53
CA PRO A 73 -14.56 15.07 2.68
C PRO A 73 -15.95 14.95 3.34
N LEU A 74 -16.62 16.06 3.51
CA LEU A 74 -17.94 16.10 4.15
C LEU A 74 -18.98 16.70 3.20
N VAL A 75 -20.16 16.12 3.19
CA VAL A 75 -21.34 16.68 2.55
C VAL A 75 -22.36 17.11 3.60
N ARG A 76 -22.95 18.28 3.41
CA ARG A 76 -24.03 18.76 4.28
C ARG A 76 -25.36 18.75 3.54
N ARG A 77 -26.42 18.32 4.26
CA ARG A 77 -27.77 18.22 3.75
C ARG A 77 -28.73 18.95 4.68
N PRO A 78 -29.79 19.59 4.14
CA PRO A 78 -30.80 20.29 4.94
C PRO A 78 -31.76 19.35 5.69
N GLU A 79 -31.81 18.08 5.28
CA GLU A 79 -32.65 17.03 5.83
C GLU A 79 -31.89 15.74 6.01
N PRO A 80 -32.29 14.84 6.94
CA PRO A 80 -31.71 13.53 7.07
C PRO A 80 -31.80 12.72 5.76
N ALA A 81 -30.73 11.97 5.42
CA ALA A 81 -30.66 11.15 4.22
C ALA A 81 -30.50 9.68 4.58
N ASP A 82 -31.55 8.88 4.40
CA ASP A 82 -31.60 7.47 4.80
C ASP A 82 -30.52 6.64 4.12
N GLN A 83 -30.21 6.92 2.84
CA GLN A 83 -29.22 6.18 2.03
C GLN A 83 -27.77 6.30 2.55
N VAL A 84 -27.47 7.33 3.33
CA VAL A 84 -26.11 7.57 3.90
C VAL A 84 -26.10 7.67 5.42
N THR A 85 -27.18 7.23 6.08
CA THR A 85 -27.30 7.25 7.56
C THR A 85 -26.14 6.52 8.25
N HIS A 86 -25.60 5.47 7.66
CA HIS A 86 -24.49 4.67 8.19
C HIS A 86 -23.17 5.44 8.27
N VAL A 87 -23.05 6.59 7.62
CA VAL A 87 -21.87 7.48 7.62
C VAL A 87 -22.21 8.89 8.14
N LEU A 88 -23.27 9.01 8.89
CA LEU A 88 -23.64 10.25 9.57
C LEU A 88 -22.56 10.62 10.61
N VAL A 89 -22.03 11.84 10.49
CA VAL A 89 -21.12 12.44 11.47
C VAL A 89 -21.91 13.09 12.60
N GLY A 90 -22.97 13.81 12.25
CA GLY A 90 -23.84 14.47 13.22
C GLY A 90 -24.64 15.61 12.60
N GLU A 91 -25.28 16.38 13.46
CA GLU A 91 -26.06 17.55 13.06
C GLU A 91 -25.53 18.83 13.74
N THR A 92 -25.58 19.95 13.03
CA THR A 92 -25.22 21.26 13.56
C THR A 92 -26.32 22.29 13.28
N PRO A 93 -26.42 23.37 14.08
CA PRO A 93 -27.22 24.55 13.70
C PRO A 93 -26.68 25.11 12.37
N ASP A 94 -27.62 25.47 11.47
CA ASP A 94 -27.26 26.04 10.17
C ASP A 94 -28.39 27.01 9.70
N PRO A 95 -28.21 28.31 9.90
CA PRO A 95 -29.18 29.30 9.47
C PRO A 95 -29.42 29.33 7.96
N ASP A 96 -28.39 28.99 7.15
CA ASP A 96 -28.46 28.99 5.68
C ASP A 96 -29.33 27.86 5.14
N TYR A 97 -29.51 26.79 5.91
CA TYR A 97 -30.37 25.63 5.58
C TYR A 97 -31.65 25.54 6.41
N GLY A 98 -32.15 26.67 6.89
CA GLY A 98 -33.45 26.70 7.58
C GLY A 98 -33.42 26.22 9.04
N GLY A 99 -32.23 26.19 9.67
CA GLY A 99 -32.06 25.95 11.09
C GLY A 99 -31.08 24.83 11.44
N ARG A 100 -30.97 23.76 10.63
CA ARG A 100 -30.07 22.62 10.87
C ARG A 100 -29.49 22.06 9.59
N SER A 101 -28.27 21.45 9.68
CA SER A 101 -27.64 20.63 8.66
C SER A 101 -27.19 19.31 9.23
N TRP A 102 -27.30 18.26 8.44
CA TRP A 102 -26.77 16.91 8.69
C TRP A 102 -25.50 16.71 7.89
N TRP A 103 -24.42 16.29 8.58
CA TRP A 103 -23.10 16.10 8.01
C TRP A 103 -22.80 14.63 7.81
N TYR A 104 -22.37 14.26 6.61
CA TYR A 104 -22.04 12.87 6.24
C TYR A 104 -20.65 12.80 5.60
N ASP A 105 -20.00 11.61 5.67
CA ASP A 105 -18.82 11.34 4.86
C ASP A 105 -19.20 11.36 3.37
N ALA A 106 -18.69 12.33 2.64
CA ALA A 106 -19.05 12.58 1.25
C ALA A 106 -18.64 11.45 0.29
N LEU A 107 -17.67 10.61 0.68
CA LEU A 107 -17.23 9.51 -0.18
C LEU A 107 -18.28 8.39 -0.31
N HIS A 108 -19.26 8.35 0.58
CA HIS A 108 -20.38 7.41 0.52
C HIS A 108 -21.63 7.98 -0.14
N ASP A 109 -21.62 9.26 -0.48
CA ASP A 109 -22.76 9.92 -1.09
C ASP A 109 -22.63 9.98 -2.62
N LYS A 110 -23.30 9.07 -3.30
CA LYS A 110 -23.25 8.93 -4.76
C LYS A 110 -23.68 10.19 -5.52
N GLU A 111 -24.43 11.07 -4.89
CA GLU A 111 -24.88 12.33 -5.53
C GLU A 111 -23.77 13.37 -5.63
N VAL A 112 -22.68 13.22 -4.84
CA VAL A 112 -21.56 14.18 -4.84
C VAL A 112 -20.22 13.56 -5.29
N THR A 113 -20.07 12.24 -5.28
CA THR A 113 -18.79 11.58 -5.60
C THR A 113 -18.35 11.78 -7.04
N GLY A 114 -19.28 11.94 -8.01
CA GLY A 114 -18.94 12.25 -9.40
C GLY A 114 -18.13 13.54 -9.59
N ALA A 115 -18.20 14.45 -8.60
CA ALA A 115 -17.45 15.71 -8.64
C ALA A 115 -15.93 15.54 -8.59
N TRP A 116 -15.43 14.39 -8.07
CA TRP A 116 -14.01 14.03 -8.15
C TRP A 116 -13.57 13.78 -9.59
N LEU A 117 -14.33 12.98 -10.34
CA LEU A 117 -14.05 12.69 -11.75
C LEU A 117 -14.12 13.95 -12.62
N THR A 118 -15.21 14.73 -12.46
CA THR A 118 -15.39 15.98 -13.20
C THR A 118 -14.27 16.97 -12.90
N GLY A 119 -13.90 17.12 -11.61
CA GLY A 119 -12.78 17.98 -11.22
C GLY A 119 -11.47 17.58 -11.87
N ILE A 120 -11.15 16.27 -11.90
CA ILE A 120 -9.95 15.74 -12.54
C ILE A 120 -9.99 15.96 -14.07
N ALA A 121 -11.13 15.63 -14.72
CA ALA A 121 -11.27 15.82 -16.17
C ALA A 121 -11.06 17.27 -16.61
N GLU A 122 -11.56 18.22 -15.81
CA GLU A 122 -11.48 19.66 -16.08
C GLU A 122 -10.14 20.30 -15.67
N GLY A 123 -9.29 19.58 -14.94
CA GLY A 123 -8.08 20.17 -14.33
C GLY A 123 -8.42 21.32 -13.38
N ARG A 124 -9.51 21.18 -12.61
CA ARG A 124 -10.09 22.23 -11.78
C ARG A 124 -9.14 22.63 -10.65
N LYS A 125 -9.15 23.92 -10.33
CA LYS A 125 -8.52 24.48 -9.11
C LYS A 125 -9.60 25.15 -8.28
N GLU A 126 -9.71 24.75 -7.02
CA GLU A 126 -10.75 25.25 -6.11
C GLU A 126 -10.19 25.43 -4.69
N GLY A 127 -10.04 26.69 -4.27
CA GLY A 127 -9.39 27.00 -3.00
C GLY A 127 -7.93 26.53 -3.00
N MET A 128 -7.62 25.59 -2.11
CA MET A 128 -6.29 24.95 -1.98
C MET A 128 -6.21 23.63 -2.77
N LEU A 129 -7.32 23.16 -3.36
CA LEU A 129 -7.38 21.91 -4.11
C LEU A 129 -6.92 22.12 -5.56
N GLY A 130 -6.08 21.20 -6.04
CA GLY A 130 -5.71 21.05 -7.43
C GLY A 130 -6.12 19.67 -7.94
N PHE A 131 -6.94 19.62 -8.98
CA PHE A 131 -7.29 18.40 -9.67
C PHE A 131 -6.42 18.28 -10.92
N VAL A 132 -5.65 17.23 -11.02
CA VAL A 132 -4.67 17.04 -12.08
C VAL A 132 -5.10 15.88 -12.97
N PRO A 133 -5.44 16.15 -14.25
CA PRO A 133 -5.80 15.09 -15.17
C PRO A 133 -4.61 14.25 -15.59
N GLY A 134 -4.85 12.98 -15.92
CA GLY A 134 -3.91 12.13 -16.64
C GLY A 134 -3.81 12.50 -18.12
N SER A 135 -3.17 11.64 -18.92
CA SER A 135 -2.90 11.90 -20.34
C SER A 135 -4.16 11.91 -21.20
N HIS A 136 -5.25 11.26 -20.79
CA HIS A 136 -6.48 11.07 -21.56
C HIS A 136 -7.73 11.40 -20.71
N PRO A 137 -7.93 12.66 -20.31
CA PRO A 137 -9.07 13.05 -19.47
C PRO A 137 -10.44 12.84 -20.15
N GLU A 138 -10.46 12.80 -21.50
CA GLU A 138 -11.66 12.53 -22.30
C GLU A 138 -12.19 11.10 -22.18
N GLU A 139 -11.37 10.17 -21.69
CA GLU A 139 -11.75 8.76 -21.46
C GLU A 139 -12.38 8.53 -20.07
N LEU A 140 -12.44 9.55 -19.21
CA LEU A 140 -12.96 9.39 -17.85
C LEU A 140 -14.48 9.11 -17.87
N PRO A 141 -14.97 8.17 -17.05
CA PRO A 141 -16.38 7.78 -17.03
C PRO A 141 -17.20 8.76 -16.19
N LEU A 142 -17.44 9.98 -16.71
CA LEU A 142 -18.06 11.09 -15.96
C LEU A 142 -19.50 10.81 -15.50
N ASP A 143 -20.22 9.94 -16.20
CA ASP A 143 -21.60 9.54 -15.86
C ASP A 143 -21.66 8.31 -14.95
N ALA A 144 -20.49 7.75 -14.57
CA ALA A 144 -20.41 6.54 -13.76
C ALA A 144 -20.88 6.76 -12.32
N THR A 145 -21.50 5.73 -11.76
CA THR A 145 -21.90 5.71 -10.35
C THR A 145 -20.79 5.09 -9.50
N SER A 146 -20.46 5.73 -8.38
CA SER A 146 -19.46 5.23 -7.47
C SER A 146 -19.98 4.11 -6.57
N LEU A 147 -19.05 3.18 -6.21
CA LEU A 147 -19.23 2.19 -5.17
C LEU A 147 -17.99 2.18 -4.27
N VAL A 148 -18.21 2.33 -2.95
CA VAL A 148 -17.12 2.25 -1.97
C VAL A 148 -16.70 0.78 -1.77
N ILE A 149 -15.38 0.51 -1.89
CA ILE A 149 -14.81 -0.78 -1.54
C ILE A 149 -14.51 -0.82 -0.04
N THR A 150 -14.98 -1.87 0.64
CA THR A 150 -14.87 -1.98 2.11
C THR A 150 -13.62 -2.72 2.61
N GLY A 151 -12.77 -3.21 1.71
CA GLY A 151 -11.59 -4.02 2.05
C GLY A 151 -10.39 -3.23 2.58
N GLU A 152 -10.26 -1.97 2.24
CA GLU A 152 -9.10 -1.16 2.63
C GLU A 152 -9.17 -0.65 4.08
N GLN A 153 -8.01 -0.54 4.73
CA GLN A 153 -7.90 -0.13 6.13
C GLN A 153 -7.31 1.27 6.34
N SER A 154 -6.52 1.79 5.40
CA SER A 154 -5.83 3.09 5.52
C SER A 154 -6.44 4.19 4.66
N ASN A 155 -7.07 3.82 3.56
CA ASN A 155 -7.66 4.71 2.57
C ASN A 155 -9.15 4.42 2.39
N THR A 156 -9.82 5.18 1.54
CA THR A 156 -11.17 4.88 1.06
C THR A 156 -11.14 4.85 -0.45
N SER A 157 -11.46 3.71 -1.05
CA SER A 157 -11.49 3.54 -2.50
C SER A 157 -12.91 3.51 -3.05
N LEU A 158 -13.13 4.26 -4.11
CA LEU A 158 -14.36 4.34 -4.87
C LEU A 158 -14.14 3.77 -6.26
N VAL A 159 -14.89 2.75 -6.61
CA VAL A 159 -14.94 2.24 -7.98
C VAL A 159 -16.03 2.96 -8.74
N PHE A 160 -15.70 3.47 -9.92
CA PHE A 160 -16.63 4.10 -10.84
C PHE A 160 -16.92 3.13 -11.99
N ASP A 161 -18.08 2.48 -11.90
CA ASP A 161 -18.49 1.36 -12.75
C ASP A 161 -17.38 0.29 -12.87
N ASP A 162 -16.94 -0.02 -14.08
CA ASP A 162 -15.87 -1.00 -14.34
C ASP A 162 -14.58 -0.36 -14.89
N ALA A 163 -14.47 0.97 -14.84
CA ALA A 163 -13.46 1.70 -15.60
C ALA A 163 -12.35 2.30 -14.72
N ALA A 164 -12.71 2.86 -13.57
CA ALA A 164 -11.78 3.61 -12.75
C ALA A 164 -11.94 3.35 -11.25
N ILE A 165 -10.85 3.48 -10.52
CA ILE A 165 -10.82 3.44 -9.06
C ILE A 165 -10.14 4.69 -8.53
N LEU A 166 -10.81 5.42 -7.62
CA LEU A 166 -10.29 6.56 -6.90
C LEU A 166 -9.90 6.13 -5.48
N LYS A 167 -8.60 6.12 -5.19
CA LYS A 167 -8.03 5.88 -3.86
C LYS A 167 -7.90 7.23 -3.15
N VAL A 168 -8.70 7.49 -2.12
CA VAL A 168 -8.67 8.72 -1.32
C VAL A 168 -7.83 8.47 -0.07
N PHE A 169 -6.73 9.20 0.07
CA PHE A 169 -5.78 9.05 1.18
C PHE A 169 -6.35 9.70 2.44
N ARG A 170 -6.85 8.89 3.36
CA ARG A 170 -7.45 9.42 4.61
C ARG A 170 -6.44 10.08 5.52
N ARG A 171 -5.27 9.48 5.71
CA ARG A 171 -4.17 10.10 6.44
C ARG A 171 -3.29 10.89 5.48
N VAL A 172 -3.12 12.17 5.76
CA VAL A 172 -2.39 13.10 4.91
C VAL A 172 -0.97 13.28 5.43
N TYR A 173 -0.02 13.07 4.55
CA TYR A 173 1.40 13.36 4.78
C TYR A 173 1.82 14.56 3.92
N VAL A 174 2.57 15.48 4.51
CA VAL A 174 3.17 16.57 3.74
C VAL A 174 4.20 16.01 2.78
N GLY A 175 4.11 16.41 1.51
CA GLY A 175 4.93 15.93 0.40
C GLY A 175 4.17 15.08 -0.60
N ARG A 176 4.88 14.64 -1.64
CA ARG A 176 4.31 13.79 -2.69
C ARG A 176 4.07 12.37 -2.17
N ASN A 177 2.95 11.79 -2.58
CA ASN A 177 2.67 10.38 -2.31
C ASN A 177 3.56 9.51 -3.24
N PRO A 178 4.29 8.51 -2.70
CA PRO A 178 5.18 7.66 -3.51
C PRO A 178 4.47 6.91 -4.63
N ASP A 179 3.23 6.50 -4.44
CA ASP A 179 2.43 5.79 -5.43
C ASP A 179 2.11 6.70 -6.62
N ILE A 180 1.68 7.94 -6.36
CA ILE A 180 1.43 8.94 -7.42
C ILE A 180 2.74 9.31 -8.13
N GLU A 181 3.84 9.51 -7.40
CA GLU A 181 5.15 9.83 -7.98
C GLU A 181 5.58 8.75 -8.99
N VAL A 182 5.50 7.48 -8.59
CA VAL A 182 5.86 6.34 -9.43
C VAL A 182 4.95 6.23 -10.64
N HIS A 183 3.63 6.25 -10.45
CA HIS A 183 2.69 6.13 -11.57
C HIS A 183 2.81 7.27 -12.57
N ARG A 184 3.07 8.50 -12.11
CA ARG A 184 3.30 9.65 -12.98
C ARG A 184 4.56 9.45 -13.81
N ALA A 185 5.67 9.08 -13.17
CA ALA A 185 6.93 8.83 -13.88
C ALA A 185 6.80 7.71 -14.92
N LEU A 186 6.11 6.63 -14.58
CA LEU A 186 5.85 5.51 -15.50
C LEU A 186 4.91 5.88 -16.64
N SER A 187 3.96 6.78 -16.44
CA SER A 187 3.06 7.26 -17.50
C SER A 187 3.75 8.16 -18.52
N GLU A 188 4.90 8.75 -18.19
CA GLU A 188 5.72 9.55 -19.10
C GLU A 188 6.61 8.69 -20.02
N LEU A 189 6.74 7.39 -19.77
CA LEU A 189 7.48 6.48 -20.66
C LEU A 189 6.76 6.30 -21.99
N GLU A 190 7.52 6.25 -23.08
CA GLU A 190 7.00 5.92 -24.40
C GLU A 190 6.37 4.52 -24.38
N GLY A 191 5.07 4.44 -24.70
CA GLY A 191 4.27 3.21 -24.60
C GLY A 191 3.74 2.87 -23.21
N GLY A 192 4.05 3.67 -22.18
CA GLY A 192 3.63 3.46 -20.79
C GLY A 192 4.24 2.20 -20.16
N ALA A 193 3.93 1.94 -18.90
CA ALA A 193 4.34 0.73 -18.19
C ALA A 193 3.26 -0.36 -18.31
N ARG A 194 3.62 -1.49 -18.93
CA ARG A 194 2.65 -2.56 -19.24
C ARG A 194 2.05 -3.23 -18.00
N HIS A 195 2.85 -3.38 -16.95
CA HIS A 195 2.50 -4.14 -15.75
C HIS A 195 2.10 -3.27 -14.55
N VAL A 196 1.71 -2.01 -14.82
CA VAL A 196 1.21 -1.07 -13.83
C VAL A 196 -0.13 -0.52 -14.28
N ALA A 197 -1.03 -0.20 -13.34
CA ALA A 197 -2.30 0.44 -13.66
C ALA A 197 -2.05 1.85 -14.23
N ARG A 198 -2.80 2.23 -15.26
CA ARG A 198 -2.69 3.57 -15.86
C ARG A 198 -3.18 4.64 -14.86
N LEU A 199 -2.36 5.67 -14.63
CA LEU A 199 -2.77 6.85 -13.87
C LEU A 199 -3.75 7.68 -14.71
N LEU A 200 -4.97 7.82 -14.23
CA LEU A 200 -6.03 8.60 -14.88
C LEU A 200 -6.09 10.04 -14.34
N GLY A 201 -5.46 10.30 -13.21
CA GLY A 201 -5.35 11.61 -12.59
C GLY A 201 -5.14 11.54 -11.09
N HIS A 202 -4.99 12.69 -10.46
CA HIS A 202 -4.85 12.77 -9.00
C HIS A 202 -5.39 14.09 -8.47
N VAL A 203 -5.51 14.18 -7.15
CA VAL A 203 -5.90 15.41 -6.45
C VAL A 203 -4.83 15.75 -5.44
N GLU A 204 -4.39 16.99 -5.47
CA GLU A 204 -3.38 17.55 -4.58
C GLU A 204 -3.93 18.76 -3.82
N ALA A 205 -3.28 19.15 -2.73
CA ALA A 205 -3.58 20.39 -2.05
C ALA A 205 -2.30 21.17 -1.74
N HIS A 206 -2.42 22.50 -1.75
CA HIS A 206 -1.35 23.42 -1.44
C HIS A 206 -1.84 24.43 -0.40
N TRP A 207 -1.15 24.53 0.73
CA TRP A 207 -1.52 25.47 1.79
C TRP A 207 -0.29 26.08 2.48
N SER A 208 -0.50 27.05 3.35
CA SER A 208 0.56 27.59 4.21
C SER A 208 0.43 26.98 5.59
N GLN A 209 1.54 26.48 6.13
CA GLN A 209 1.62 26.02 7.51
C GLN A 209 1.53 27.20 8.50
N PRO A 210 1.28 26.96 9.79
CA PRO A 210 1.22 28.01 10.81
C PRO A 210 2.49 28.88 10.93
N ASP A 211 3.65 28.33 10.55
CA ASP A 211 4.93 29.05 10.49
C ASP A 211 5.14 29.84 9.20
N GLY A 212 4.16 29.83 8.29
CA GLY A 212 4.21 30.50 6.98
C GLY A 212 4.94 29.72 5.89
N SER A 213 5.50 28.54 6.18
CA SER A 213 6.12 27.69 5.17
C SER A 213 5.06 27.09 4.23
N PRO A 214 5.37 26.94 2.91
CA PRO A 214 4.45 26.25 2.01
C PRO A 214 4.41 24.76 2.32
N ALA A 215 3.24 24.16 2.21
CA ALA A 215 3.02 22.74 2.28
C ALA A 215 2.19 22.27 1.09
N GLU A 216 2.48 21.08 0.65
CA GLU A 216 1.70 20.36 -0.37
C GLU A 216 1.47 18.93 0.09
N ALA A 217 0.40 18.30 -0.38
CA ALA A 217 0.15 16.88 -0.21
C ALA A 217 -0.73 16.35 -1.34
N ASP A 218 -0.52 15.10 -1.68
CA ASP A 218 -1.46 14.36 -2.52
C ASP A 218 -2.61 13.83 -1.67
N LEU A 219 -3.84 13.98 -2.18
CA LEU A 219 -5.07 13.67 -1.47
C LEU A 219 -5.81 12.46 -2.04
N ALA A 220 -5.71 12.25 -3.34
CA ALA A 220 -6.36 11.11 -3.99
C ALA A 220 -5.65 10.76 -5.30
N MET A 221 -5.75 9.49 -5.68
CA MET A 221 -5.23 8.94 -6.92
C MET A 221 -6.34 8.24 -7.68
N LEU A 222 -6.54 8.60 -8.93
CA LEU A 222 -7.45 7.94 -9.86
C LEU A 222 -6.67 7.08 -10.83
N GLN A 223 -7.00 5.79 -10.92
CA GLN A 223 -6.32 4.84 -11.79
C GLN A 223 -7.28 3.89 -12.48
N GLU A 224 -6.78 3.16 -13.48
CA GLU A 224 -7.50 2.09 -14.17
C GLU A 224 -7.97 1.03 -13.17
N TYR A 225 -9.21 0.57 -13.33
CA TYR A 225 -9.79 -0.49 -12.51
C TYR A 225 -9.90 -1.81 -13.29
N PHE A 226 -9.55 -2.91 -12.65
CA PHE A 226 -9.55 -4.25 -13.25
C PHE A 226 -10.63 -5.13 -12.61
N ARG A 227 -11.88 -4.98 -13.03
CA ARG A 227 -13.03 -5.71 -12.46
C ARG A 227 -12.88 -7.21 -12.42
N THR A 228 -12.30 -7.81 -13.47
CA THR A 228 -12.19 -9.27 -13.62
C THR A 228 -10.83 -9.81 -13.16
N ALA A 229 -9.99 -8.96 -12.56
CA ALA A 229 -8.72 -9.40 -12.04
C ALA A 229 -8.89 -10.19 -10.74
N THR A 230 -8.01 -11.15 -10.54
CA THR A 230 -7.92 -11.91 -9.30
C THR A 230 -6.66 -11.48 -8.54
N ASP A 231 -6.81 -11.26 -7.27
CA ASP A 231 -5.70 -10.99 -6.35
C ASP A 231 -4.71 -12.16 -6.35
N GLY A 232 -3.41 -11.85 -6.41
CA GLY A 232 -2.37 -12.88 -6.50
C GLY A 232 -2.30 -13.77 -5.26
N TRP A 233 -2.59 -13.22 -4.10
CA TRP A 233 -2.68 -13.97 -2.84
C TRP A 233 -3.82 -14.98 -2.88
N GLU A 234 -5.00 -14.58 -3.35
CA GLU A 234 -6.15 -15.47 -3.49
C GLU A 234 -5.88 -16.62 -4.48
N LEU A 235 -5.22 -16.31 -5.62
CA LEU A 235 -4.83 -17.34 -6.58
C LEU A 235 -3.85 -18.36 -5.99
N ALA A 236 -2.83 -17.89 -5.28
CA ALA A 236 -1.86 -18.75 -4.62
C ALA A 236 -2.53 -19.64 -3.57
N LYS A 237 -3.45 -19.08 -2.77
CA LYS A 237 -4.22 -19.86 -1.77
C LYS A 237 -5.08 -20.96 -2.41
N ILE A 238 -5.68 -20.68 -3.55
CA ILE A 238 -6.47 -21.71 -4.28
C ILE A 238 -5.54 -22.85 -4.68
N SER A 239 -4.38 -22.57 -5.26
CA SER A 239 -3.39 -23.58 -5.65
C SER A 239 -2.91 -24.44 -4.45
N VAL A 240 -2.60 -23.78 -3.32
CA VAL A 240 -2.18 -24.49 -2.10
C VAL A 240 -3.30 -25.36 -1.54
N ARG A 241 -4.53 -24.85 -1.50
CA ARG A 241 -5.70 -25.61 -1.04
C ARG A 241 -5.93 -26.87 -1.88
N ASP A 242 -5.81 -26.74 -3.22
CA ASP A 242 -5.99 -27.86 -4.14
C ASP A 242 -4.88 -28.90 -3.95
N LEU A 243 -3.62 -28.47 -3.74
CA LEU A 243 -2.50 -29.36 -3.38
C LEU A 243 -2.77 -30.10 -2.06
N TYR A 244 -3.27 -29.44 -1.05
CA TYR A 244 -3.54 -30.04 0.25
C TYR A 244 -4.72 -31.03 0.21
N ALA A 245 -5.70 -30.79 -0.67
CA ALA A 245 -6.79 -31.73 -0.89
C ALA A 245 -6.32 -33.05 -1.54
N GLU A 246 -5.23 -33.01 -2.31
CA GLU A 246 -4.63 -34.13 -3.02
C GLU A 246 -3.17 -34.35 -2.57
N ALA A 247 -2.91 -34.35 -1.25
CA ALA A 247 -1.58 -34.35 -0.66
C ALA A 247 -0.68 -35.56 -1.03
N ASP A 248 -1.24 -36.60 -1.62
CA ASP A 248 -0.49 -37.74 -2.18
C ASP A 248 0.24 -37.36 -3.50
N LEU A 249 -0.24 -36.35 -4.21
CA LEU A 249 0.37 -35.84 -5.44
C LEU A 249 1.43 -34.79 -5.18
N HIS A 250 2.35 -34.63 -6.12
CA HIS A 250 3.31 -33.53 -6.15
C HIS A 250 2.66 -32.24 -6.65
N ALA A 251 3.23 -31.08 -6.28
CA ALA A 251 2.73 -29.77 -6.69
C ALA A 251 2.64 -29.63 -8.24
N SER A 252 3.48 -30.34 -8.99
CA SER A 252 3.46 -30.36 -10.46
C SER A 252 2.41 -31.28 -11.07
N GLU A 253 1.78 -32.13 -10.27
CA GLU A 253 0.82 -33.14 -10.72
C GLU A 253 -0.64 -32.75 -10.43
N VAL A 254 -0.82 -31.84 -9.47
CA VAL A 254 -2.14 -31.34 -9.08
C VAL A 254 -2.64 -30.31 -10.11
N GLY A 255 -3.92 -30.39 -10.46
CA GLY A 255 -4.58 -29.35 -11.25
C GLY A 255 -4.53 -28.00 -10.51
N GLY A 256 -4.02 -26.94 -11.15
CA GLY A 256 -3.84 -25.63 -10.51
C GLY A 256 -2.41 -25.37 -10.04
N ASP A 257 -1.41 -26.04 -10.60
CA ASP A 257 0.01 -25.72 -10.39
C ASP A 257 0.28 -24.23 -10.68
N PHE A 258 0.76 -23.51 -9.65
CA PHE A 258 0.96 -22.07 -9.73
C PHE A 258 2.29 -21.68 -10.42
N ALA A 259 3.21 -22.63 -10.69
CA ALA A 259 4.56 -22.33 -11.20
C ALA A 259 4.55 -21.54 -12.51
N GLY A 260 3.62 -21.84 -13.42
CA GLY A 260 3.47 -21.07 -14.66
C GLY A 260 3.02 -19.63 -14.43
N GLU A 261 2.20 -19.36 -13.41
CA GLU A 261 1.82 -18.00 -13.02
C GLU A 261 2.96 -17.31 -12.27
N ALA A 262 3.69 -18.02 -11.40
CA ALA A 262 4.87 -17.49 -10.72
C ALA A 262 5.96 -17.07 -11.72
N PHE A 263 6.21 -17.87 -12.76
CA PHE A 263 7.12 -17.50 -13.85
C PHE A 263 6.70 -16.21 -14.56
N ARG A 264 5.42 -16.12 -14.96
CA ARG A 264 4.89 -14.88 -15.59
C ARG A 264 4.91 -13.67 -14.66
N LEU A 265 4.74 -13.89 -13.35
CA LEU A 265 4.88 -12.82 -12.35
C LEU A 265 6.34 -12.36 -12.25
N GLY A 266 7.30 -13.29 -12.30
CA GLY A 266 8.73 -12.96 -12.37
C GLY A 266 9.06 -12.09 -13.58
N GLN A 267 8.57 -12.47 -14.77
CA GLN A 267 8.73 -11.64 -15.98
C GLN A 267 8.15 -10.23 -15.80
N ALA A 268 6.91 -10.13 -15.29
CA ALA A 268 6.27 -8.84 -15.03
C ALA A 268 7.06 -7.99 -14.02
N THR A 269 7.64 -8.60 -12.99
CA THR A 269 8.46 -7.92 -11.99
C THR A 269 9.73 -7.36 -12.63
N ALA A 270 10.41 -8.11 -13.50
CA ALA A 270 11.60 -7.63 -14.20
C ALA A 270 11.28 -6.46 -15.12
N GLU A 271 10.17 -6.53 -15.86
CA GLU A 271 9.70 -5.44 -16.73
C GLU A 271 9.39 -4.17 -15.90
N VAL A 272 8.72 -4.30 -14.74
CA VAL A 272 8.44 -3.17 -13.84
C VAL A 272 9.74 -2.57 -13.29
N HIS A 273 10.69 -3.40 -12.84
CA HIS A 273 11.99 -2.90 -12.36
C HIS A 273 12.77 -2.16 -13.46
N ALA A 274 12.73 -2.66 -14.69
CA ALA A 274 13.35 -1.98 -15.83
C ALA A 274 12.65 -0.64 -16.14
N ASP A 275 11.32 -0.59 -16.07
CA ASP A 275 10.55 0.65 -16.26
C ASP A 275 10.84 1.68 -15.17
N LEU A 276 10.90 1.26 -13.90
CA LEU A 276 11.29 2.12 -12.78
C LEU A 276 12.70 2.69 -12.95
N ALA A 277 13.66 1.87 -13.39
CA ALA A 277 15.04 2.32 -13.64
C ALA A 277 15.15 3.31 -14.82
N ARG A 278 14.25 3.23 -15.81
CA ARG A 278 14.19 4.18 -16.93
C ARG A 278 13.51 5.50 -16.55
N ALA A 279 12.49 5.43 -15.68
CA ALA A 279 11.63 6.57 -15.35
C ALA A 279 12.16 7.40 -14.16
N LEU A 280 12.89 6.79 -13.25
CA LEU A 280 13.28 7.35 -11.96
C LEU A 280 14.80 7.25 -11.73
N PRO A 281 15.36 8.04 -10.79
CA PRO A 281 16.79 7.99 -10.50
C PRO A 281 17.28 6.60 -10.12
N THR A 282 18.51 6.29 -10.52
CA THR A 282 19.26 5.10 -10.15
C THR A 282 20.59 5.46 -9.49
N GLY A 283 21.22 4.52 -8.82
CA GLY A 283 22.48 4.74 -8.14
C GLY A 283 23.24 3.46 -7.83
N THR A 284 24.21 3.56 -6.94
CA THR A 284 24.99 2.42 -6.45
C THR A 284 25.26 2.60 -4.95
N LEU A 285 24.96 1.58 -4.15
CA LEU A 285 25.39 1.53 -2.75
C LEU A 285 26.85 1.07 -2.70
N GLY A 286 27.72 1.98 -2.26
CA GLY A 286 29.12 1.64 -1.98
C GLY A 286 29.29 1.00 -0.60
N ALA A 287 30.53 0.54 -0.29
CA ALA A 287 30.86 -0.19 0.93
C ALA A 287 30.38 0.48 2.23
N ALA A 288 30.53 1.80 2.36
CA ALA A 288 30.10 2.51 3.57
C ALA A 288 28.57 2.44 3.76
N ALA A 289 27.80 2.56 2.67
CA ALA A 289 26.34 2.48 2.69
C ALA A 289 25.85 1.06 2.99
N LEU A 290 26.53 0.04 2.45
CA LEU A 290 26.24 -1.38 2.75
C LEU A 290 26.55 -1.71 4.21
N THR A 291 27.67 -1.21 4.76
CA THR A 291 27.98 -1.35 6.19
C THR A 291 26.91 -0.69 7.07
N ALA A 292 26.44 0.51 6.70
CA ALA A 292 25.38 1.20 7.44
C ALA A 292 24.06 0.41 7.37
N ARG A 293 23.71 -0.13 6.19
CA ARG A 293 22.50 -0.96 5.98
C ARG A 293 22.57 -2.24 6.85
N ALA A 294 23.69 -2.94 6.84
CA ALA A 294 23.92 -4.11 7.67
C ALA A 294 23.77 -3.78 9.18
N GLY A 295 24.29 -2.63 9.60
CA GLY A 295 24.13 -2.14 10.98
C GLY A 295 22.66 -1.89 11.36
N GLN A 296 21.88 -1.32 10.45
CA GLN A 296 20.43 -1.14 10.64
C GLN A 296 19.68 -2.48 10.74
N MET A 297 20.03 -3.46 9.91
CA MET A 297 19.44 -4.80 9.99
C MET A 297 19.79 -5.49 11.31
N GLN A 298 21.03 -5.36 11.79
CA GLN A 298 21.43 -5.90 13.09
C GLN A 298 20.67 -5.23 14.25
N GLN A 299 20.50 -3.91 14.23
CA GLN A 299 19.73 -3.20 15.24
C GLN A 299 18.26 -3.65 15.25
N ARG A 300 17.64 -3.81 14.06
CA ARG A 300 16.27 -4.33 13.97
C ARG A 300 16.16 -5.74 14.54
N LEU A 301 17.15 -6.60 14.31
CA LEU A 301 17.19 -7.94 14.92
C LEU A 301 17.26 -7.87 16.42
N ASP A 302 18.13 -7.02 16.99
CA ASP A 302 18.26 -6.87 18.44
C ASP A 302 16.96 -6.34 19.08
N ASP A 303 16.30 -5.37 18.43
CA ASP A 303 15.00 -4.87 18.83
C ASP A 303 13.89 -5.95 18.72
N ALA A 304 13.97 -6.79 17.66
CA ALA A 304 13.03 -7.88 17.41
C ALA A 304 13.14 -9.00 18.45
N VAL A 305 14.35 -9.38 18.85
CA VAL A 305 14.59 -10.38 19.90
C VAL A 305 13.97 -9.94 21.24
N ALA A 306 13.98 -8.64 21.54
CA ALA A 306 13.34 -8.13 22.75
C ALA A 306 11.80 -8.31 22.73
N VAL A 307 11.20 -8.41 21.56
CA VAL A 307 9.74 -8.59 21.35
C VAL A 307 9.37 -10.07 21.15
N VAL A 308 10.23 -10.81 20.46
CA VAL A 308 10.05 -12.22 20.08
C VAL A 308 11.30 -13.00 20.52
N PRO A 309 11.35 -13.48 21.78
CA PRO A 309 12.53 -14.17 22.34
C PRO A 309 12.97 -15.41 21.54
N GLU A 310 12.04 -16.06 20.82
CA GLU A 310 12.33 -17.21 19.94
C GLU A 310 13.32 -16.90 18.81
N LEU A 311 13.50 -15.63 18.46
CA LEU A 311 14.48 -15.20 17.47
C LEU A 311 15.94 -15.37 17.96
N GLU A 312 16.18 -15.50 19.27
CA GLU A 312 17.53 -15.69 19.81
C GLU A 312 18.20 -16.96 19.27
N ASP A 313 17.41 -18.03 19.03
CA ASP A 313 17.92 -19.28 18.47
C ASP A 313 18.51 -19.10 17.06
N TYR A 314 18.06 -18.10 16.33
CA TYR A 314 18.45 -17.76 14.95
C TYR A 314 19.44 -16.59 14.89
N ALA A 315 19.55 -15.80 15.95
CA ALA A 315 20.28 -14.53 15.96
C ALA A 315 21.74 -14.64 15.53
N GLY A 316 22.42 -15.76 15.86
CA GLY A 316 23.80 -15.99 15.46
C GLY A 316 23.99 -16.03 13.94
N GLY A 317 23.19 -16.82 13.24
CA GLY A 317 23.23 -16.95 11.77
C GLY A 317 22.77 -15.66 11.07
N LEU A 318 21.73 -15.01 11.61
CA LEU A 318 21.24 -13.74 11.06
C LEU A 318 22.28 -12.62 11.13
N ARG A 319 22.97 -12.48 12.28
CA ARG A 319 24.09 -11.52 12.43
C ARG A 319 25.24 -11.82 11.47
N GLU A 320 25.47 -13.09 11.13
CA GLU A 320 26.48 -13.49 10.15
C GLU A 320 26.05 -13.05 8.74
N ALA A 321 24.81 -13.30 8.33
CA ALA A 321 24.26 -12.84 7.06
C ALA A 321 24.36 -11.31 6.90
N PHE A 322 23.99 -10.55 7.92
CA PHE A 322 24.07 -9.09 7.88
C PHE A 322 25.52 -8.58 7.85
N ARG A 323 26.45 -9.24 8.56
CA ARG A 323 27.88 -8.91 8.46
C ARG A 323 28.43 -9.20 7.05
N ALA A 324 28.00 -10.29 6.41
CA ALA A 324 28.39 -10.62 5.05
C ALA A 324 27.92 -9.54 4.07
N LEU A 325 26.67 -9.03 4.21
CA LEU A 325 26.19 -7.88 3.45
C LEU A 325 27.03 -6.63 3.67
N GLY A 326 27.40 -6.33 4.92
CA GLY A 326 28.24 -5.16 5.24
C GLY A 326 29.66 -5.23 4.66
N ALA A 327 30.16 -6.43 4.39
CA ALA A 327 31.46 -6.68 3.76
C ALA A 327 31.38 -6.90 2.24
N HIS A 328 30.17 -6.86 1.67
CA HIS A 328 29.90 -7.18 0.27
C HIS A 328 30.64 -6.23 -0.70
N GLN A 329 31.21 -6.81 -1.78
CA GLN A 329 31.87 -6.13 -2.89
C GLN A 329 31.56 -6.90 -4.19
N PRO A 330 31.33 -6.21 -5.32
CA PRO A 330 31.38 -4.76 -5.59
C PRO A 330 30.14 -4.00 -5.05
N GLY A 331 30.03 -2.69 -5.37
CA GLY A 331 28.86 -1.91 -5.02
C GLY A 331 27.56 -2.46 -5.64
N VAL A 332 26.44 -2.30 -4.93
CA VAL A 332 25.14 -2.85 -5.31
C VAL A 332 24.33 -1.80 -6.09
N PRO A 333 23.85 -2.11 -7.31
CA PRO A 333 22.93 -1.23 -8.03
C PRO A 333 21.65 -0.99 -7.23
N VAL A 334 21.17 0.26 -7.22
CA VAL A 334 19.93 0.65 -6.56
C VAL A 334 19.08 1.54 -7.47
N GLN A 335 17.78 1.45 -7.28
CA GLN A 335 16.78 2.21 -7.99
C GLN A 335 15.57 2.46 -7.09
N ARG A 336 14.55 3.12 -7.62
CA ARG A 336 13.24 3.07 -6.97
C ARG A 336 12.71 1.63 -7.04
N VAL A 337 12.18 1.15 -5.94
CA VAL A 337 11.59 -0.19 -5.79
C VAL A 337 10.16 -0.08 -5.28
N HIS A 338 9.39 -1.16 -5.35
CA HIS A 338 8.05 -1.21 -4.75
C HIS A 338 8.12 -1.02 -3.22
N GLY A 339 9.06 -1.71 -2.57
CA GLY A 339 9.39 -1.56 -1.16
C GLY A 339 8.51 -2.36 -0.18
N ASP A 340 7.31 -2.81 -0.60
CA ASP A 340 6.46 -3.74 0.15
C ASP A 340 5.82 -4.77 -0.79
N TYR A 341 6.65 -5.43 -1.59
CA TYR A 341 6.23 -6.30 -2.68
C TYR A 341 5.86 -7.70 -2.20
N HIS A 342 4.61 -8.11 -2.42
CA HIS A 342 4.09 -9.43 -2.06
C HIS A 342 2.86 -9.79 -2.91
N LEU A 343 2.36 -11.03 -2.81
CA LEU A 343 1.25 -11.53 -3.61
C LEU A 343 -0.05 -10.72 -3.49
N GLY A 344 -0.28 -10.04 -2.36
CA GLY A 344 -1.42 -9.14 -2.17
C GLY A 344 -1.27 -7.78 -2.89
N GLN A 345 -0.10 -7.49 -3.48
CA GLN A 345 0.15 -6.26 -4.24
C GLN A 345 0.16 -6.50 -5.76
N VAL A 346 -0.33 -7.65 -6.19
CA VAL A 346 -0.40 -7.99 -7.60
C VAL A 346 -1.76 -8.54 -7.99
N LEU A 347 -2.24 -8.13 -9.16
CA LEU A 347 -3.49 -8.62 -9.75
C LEU A 347 -3.20 -9.43 -11.00
N ARG A 348 -3.86 -10.57 -11.14
CA ARG A 348 -3.87 -11.37 -12.36
C ARG A 348 -5.10 -11.03 -13.20
N THR A 349 -4.90 -10.32 -14.29
CA THR A 349 -5.95 -10.10 -15.32
C THR A 349 -5.98 -11.27 -16.31
N SER A 350 -6.93 -11.28 -17.25
CA SER A 350 -6.96 -12.28 -18.33
C SER A 350 -5.70 -12.27 -19.21
N HIS A 351 -4.93 -11.18 -19.23
CA HIS A 351 -3.82 -10.99 -20.17
C HIS A 351 -2.45 -10.84 -19.51
N ARG A 352 -2.38 -10.26 -18.30
CA ARG A 352 -1.12 -9.86 -17.67
C ARG A 352 -1.22 -9.84 -16.15
N TRP A 353 -0.09 -9.85 -15.48
CA TRP A 353 0.05 -9.40 -14.10
C TRP A 353 0.10 -7.87 -14.05
N VAL A 354 -0.46 -7.29 -13.00
CA VAL A 354 -0.43 -5.85 -12.72
C VAL A 354 0.05 -5.67 -11.30
N VAL A 355 1.07 -4.84 -11.11
CA VAL A 355 1.63 -4.46 -9.81
C VAL A 355 0.91 -3.20 -9.32
N LEU A 356 0.53 -3.20 -8.05
CA LEU A 356 -0.23 -2.14 -7.39
C LEU A 356 0.55 -1.58 -6.21
N ASP A 357 0.20 -0.35 -5.80
CA ASP A 357 0.50 0.20 -4.47
C ASP A 357 2.00 0.41 -4.18
N PHE A 358 2.63 1.31 -4.93
CA PHE A 358 4.05 1.69 -4.75
C PHE A 358 4.29 2.62 -3.54
N GLU A 359 3.44 2.57 -2.51
CA GLU A 359 3.60 3.38 -1.31
C GLU A 359 4.80 2.95 -0.43
N GLY A 360 5.29 1.72 -0.60
CA GLY A 360 6.28 1.11 0.29
C GLY A 360 5.70 0.72 1.65
N GLU A 361 6.52 0.27 2.59
CA GLU A 361 6.06 -0.19 3.91
C GLU A 361 5.42 0.96 4.72
N PRO A 362 4.12 0.87 5.09
CA PRO A 362 3.41 1.95 5.77
C PRO A 362 3.99 2.37 7.12
N ALA A 363 4.70 1.45 7.79
CA ALA A 363 5.35 1.70 9.07
C ALA A 363 6.62 2.57 8.98
N LYS A 364 7.17 2.76 7.77
CA LYS A 364 8.39 3.55 7.53
C LYS A 364 8.06 5.03 7.27
N PRO A 365 8.93 5.96 7.68
CA PRO A 365 8.81 7.36 7.31
C PRO A 365 8.80 7.55 5.79
N LEU A 366 8.15 8.60 5.30
CA LEU A 366 8.05 8.90 3.87
C LEU A 366 9.43 8.97 3.19
N SER A 367 10.42 9.57 3.83
CA SER A 367 11.80 9.67 3.33
C SER A 367 12.48 8.30 3.11
N GLU A 368 12.13 7.29 3.88
CA GLU A 368 12.64 5.93 3.69
C GLU A 368 11.87 5.17 2.61
N ARG A 369 10.57 5.45 2.46
CA ARG A 369 9.73 4.84 1.43
C ARG A 369 10.08 5.32 0.02
N THR A 370 10.58 6.55 -0.12
CA THR A 370 11.01 7.14 -1.39
C THR A 370 12.49 6.92 -1.71
N GLY A 371 13.26 6.31 -0.80
CA GLY A 371 14.68 6.04 -0.97
C GLY A 371 14.96 4.99 -2.07
N LEU A 372 16.19 5.07 -2.64
CA LEU A 372 16.66 4.03 -3.56
C LEU A 372 17.06 2.78 -2.79
N ASP A 373 16.70 1.62 -3.34
CA ASP A 373 17.09 0.32 -2.81
C ASP A 373 17.40 -0.68 -3.93
N SER A 374 18.00 -1.83 -3.59
CA SER A 374 18.21 -2.90 -4.54
C SER A 374 16.88 -3.54 -4.95
N PRO A 375 16.64 -3.84 -6.25
CA PRO A 375 15.51 -4.65 -6.69
C PRO A 375 15.39 -6.01 -5.97
N VAL A 376 16.50 -6.53 -5.45
CA VAL A 376 16.51 -7.77 -4.66
C VAL A 376 15.63 -7.68 -3.40
N ARG A 377 15.39 -6.47 -2.87
CA ARG A 377 14.45 -6.27 -1.77
C ARG A 377 13.03 -6.70 -2.13
N ASP A 378 12.55 -6.34 -3.32
CA ASP A 378 11.21 -6.72 -3.80
C ASP A 378 11.17 -8.22 -4.11
N LEU A 379 12.22 -8.76 -4.72
CA LEU A 379 12.34 -10.21 -4.94
C LEU A 379 12.25 -10.97 -3.62
N ALA A 380 13.02 -10.58 -2.61
CA ALA A 380 12.97 -11.18 -1.28
C ALA A 380 11.56 -11.13 -0.67
N GLY A 381 10.86 -9.99 -0.78
CA GLY A 381 9.49 -9.83 -0.33
C GLY A 381 8.53 -10.81 -1.00
N MET A 382 8.62 -10.97 -2.32
CA MET A 382 7.78 -11.91 -3.07
C MET A 382 8.11 -13.37 -2.71
N LEU A 383 9.39 -13.73 -2.58
CA LEU A 383 9.80 -15.06 -2.15
C LEU A 383 9.24 -15.40 -0.76
N ARG A 384 9.26 -14.44 0.16
CA ARG A 384 8.62 -14.57 1.48
C ARG A 384 7.11 -14.77 1.35
N SER A 385 6.46 -14.07 0.43
CA SER A 385 5.02 -14.19 0.21
C SER A 385 4.62 -15.60 -0.29
N PHE A 386 5.43 -16.25 -1.11
CA PHE A 386 5.21 -17.68 -1.46
C PHE A 386 5.32 -18.59 -0.24
N ASP A 387 6.28 -18.36 0.65
CA ASP A 387 6.40 -19.11 1.91
C ASP A 387 5.13 -18.97 2.77
N TYR A 388 4.58 -17.75 2.86
CA TYR A 388 3.33 -17.50 3.57
C TYR A 388 2.14 -18.19 2.91
N ALA A 389 2.00 -18.08 1.59
CA ALA A 389 0.92 -18.73 0.85
C ALA A 389 0.93 -20.26 1.05
N ALA A 390 2.14 -20.86 1.03
CA ALA A 390 2.27 -22.29 1.26
C ALA A 390 1.85 -22.72 2.67
N ARG A 391 2.10 -21.90 3.69
CA ARG A 391 2.01 -22.32 5.09
C ARG A 391 0.81 -21.78 5.86
N HIS A 392 0.06 -20.82 5.31
CA HIS A 392 -1.04 -20.18 6.05
C HIS A 392 -2.10 -21.18 6.55
N LEU A 393 -2.38 -22.23 5.77
CA LEU A 393 -3.32 -23.29 6.18
C LEU A 393 -2.74 -24.25 7.22
N LEU A 394 -1.40 -24.34 7.33
CA LEU A 394 -0.76 -25.20 8.35
C LEU A 394 -0.94 -24.64 9.76
N ALA A 395 -1.20 -23.35 9.91
CA ALA A 395 -1.53 -22.78 11.22
C ALA A 395 -2.75 -23.45 11.86
N ASP A 396 -3.67 -23.97 11.04
CA ASP A 396 -4.86 -24.70 11.47
C ASP A 396 -4.62 -26.23 11.56
N HIS A 397 -3.48 -26.74 11.02
CA HIS A 397 -3.11 -28.17 10.94
C HIS A 397 -1.66 -28.41 11.38
N PRO A 398 -1.25 -28.04 12.60
CA PRO A 398 0.17 -27.97 13.00
C PRO A 398 0.89 -29.32 13.10
N PHE A 399 0.19 -30.45 13.04
CA PHE A 399 0.73 -31.80 13.24
C PHE A 399 0.63 -32.69 12.00
N GLU A 400 0.56 -32.14 10.81
CA GLU A 400 0.42 -32.87 9.54
C GLU A 400 1.74 -32.83 8.74
N PRO A 401 2.70 -33.78 8.99
CA PRO A 401 4.03 -33.75 8.35
C PRO A 401 3.98 -33.82 6.82
N GLN A 402 2.98 -34.51 6.25
CA GLN A 402 2.80 -34.60 4.81
C GLN A 402 2.44 -33.26 4.20
N LEU A 403 1.51 -32.52 4.83
CA LEU A 403 1.14 -31.19 4.38
C LEU A 403 2.31 -30.20 4.52
N ALA A 404 3.11 -30.30 5.59
CA ALA A 404 4.31 -29.50 5.76
C ALA A 404 5.31 -29.76 4.62
N TYR A 405 5.54 -31.02 4.26
CA TYR A 405 6.39 -31.38 3.12
C TYR A 405 5.86 -30.82 1.79
N ARG A 406 4.54 -30.90 1.55
CA ARG A 406 3.90 -30.33 0.36
C ARG A 406 4.00 -28.81 0.33
N ALA A 407 3.91 -28.16 1.50
CA ALA A 407 4.13 -26.70 1.59
C ALA A 407 5.56 -26.31 1.18
N ASP A 408 6.56 -27.06 1.64
CA ASP A 408 7.95 -26.81 1.27
C ASP A 408 8.18 -27.01 -0.22
N GLU A 409 7.64 -28.10 -0.80
CA GLU A 409 7.71 -28.38 -2.23
C GLU A 409 7.04 -27.27 -3.07
N TRP A 410 5.82 -26.85 -2.69
CA TRP A 410 5.10 -25.79 -3.40
C TRP A 410 5.86 -24.45 -3.33
N ALA A 411 6.34 -24.10 -2.13
CA ALA A 411 7.09 -22.85 -1.97
C ALA A 411 8.38 -22.86 -2.81
N ALA A 412 9.19 -23.92 -2.73
CA ALA A 412 10.44 -24.03 -3.49
C ALA A 412 10.18 -23.94 -5.00
N ARG A 413 9.20 -24.72 -5.52
CA ARG A 413 8.83 -24.73 -6.94
C ARG A 413 8.42 -23.36 -7.46
N ASN A 414 7.60 -22.62 -6.70
CA ASN A 414 7.11 -21.31 -7.13
C ASN A 414 8.18 -20.21 -6.99
N ARG A 415 9.05 -20.31 -5.99
CA ARG A 415 10.21 -19.42 -5.82
C ARG A 415 11.17 -19.56 -7.01
N ASP A 416 11.51 -20.78 -7.39
CA ASP A 416 12.39 -21.06 -8.54
C ASP A 416 11.76 -20.55 -9.84
N ALA A 417 10.47 -20.88 -10.09
CA ALA A 417 9.77 -20.44 -11.28
C ALA A 417 9.69 -18.89 -11.38
N PHE A 418 9.46 -18.21 -10.26
CA PHE A 418 9.44 -16.74 -10.21
C PHE A 418 10.80 -16.14 -10.56
N LEU A 419 11.88 -16.65 -9.97
CA LEU A 419 13.25 -16.19 -10.26
C LEU A 419 13.66 -16.51 -11.71
N ASP A 420 13.29 -17.68 -12.23
CA ASP A 420 13.53 -18.04 -13.63
C ASP A 420 12.80 -17.08 -14.59
N GLY A 421 11.55 -16.72 -14.29
CA GLY A 421 10.81 -15.72 -15.06
C GLY A 421 11.42 -14.33 -14.99
N TYR A 422 11.92 -13.93 -13.84
CA TYR A 422 12.62 -12.65 -13.66
C TYR A 422 13.88 -12.57 -14.52
N VAL A 423 14.68 -13.63 -14.54
CA VAL A 423 15.88 -13.73 -15.36
C VAL A 423 15.55 -13.82 -16.86
N ASP A 424 14.51 -14.58 -17.24
CA ASP A 424 14.07 -14.72 -18.63
C ASP A 424 13.69 -13.37 -19.26
N ALA A 425 13.10 -12.46 -18.47
CA ALA A 425 12.78 -11.10 -18.91
C ALA A 425 13.94 -10.10 -18.79
N GLY A 426 15.16 -10.57 -18.50
CA GLY A 426 16.39 -9.77 -18.49
C GLY A 426 16.75 -9.15 -17.15
N GLY A 427 16.06 -9.52 -16.06
CA GLY A 427 16.49 -9.16 -14.71
C GLY A 427 17.79 -9.88 -14.32
N PRO A 428 18.66 -9.27 -13.48
CA PRO A 428 19.86 -9.94 -12.97
C PRO A 428 19.45 -11.12 -12.08
N ASP A 429 20.14 -12.27 -12.23
CA ASP A 429 19.85 -13.44 -11.40
C ASP A 429 20.31 -13.22 -9.95
N PRO A 430 19.38 -13.10 -8.97
CA PRO A 430 19.77 -12.87 -7.59
C PRO A 430 20.47 -14.07 -6.94
N ARG A 431 20.42 -15.25 -7.58
CA ARG A 431 21.12 -16.46 -7.12
C ARG A 431 22.62 -16.40 -7.39
N GLU A 432 23.07 -15.53 -8.33
CA GLU A 432 24.49 -15.25 -8.56
C GLU A 432 25.13 -14.43 -7.43
N ASP A 433 24.28 -13.71 -6.65
CA ASP A 433 24.69 -12.96 -5.47
C ASP A 433 23.86 -13.38 -4.24
N PRO A 434 24.10 -14.57 -3.72
CA PRO A 434 23.31 -15.12 -2.62
C PRO A 434 23.43 -14.32 -1.32
N VAL A 435 24.51 -13.56 -1.13
CA VAL A 435 24.71 -12.73 0.08
C VAL A 435 23.63 -11.66 0.16
N LEU A 436 23.35 -11.00 -0.97
CA LEU A 436 22.38 -9.93 -1.03
C LEU A 436 20.95 -10.47 -0.82
N LEU A 437 20.56 -11.50 -1.58
CA LEU A 437 19.23 -12.12 -1.45
C LEU A 437 18.99 -12.64 -0.03
N HIS A 438 19.95 -13.37 0.53
CA HIS A 438 19.86 -13.95 1.85
C HIS A 438 19.68 -12.88 2.94
N ALA A 439 20.43 -11.77 2.88
CA ALA A 439 20.30 -10.69 3.85
C ALA A 439 18.93 -10.01 3.81
N TYR A 440 18.37 -9.76 2.60
CA TYR A 440 17.05 -9.15 2.46
C TYR A 440 15.90 -10.10 2.89
N GLU A 441 15.99 -11.39 2.55
CA GLU A 441 15.00 -12.38 3.03
C GLU A 441 15.04 -12.51 4.56
N ALA A 442 16.24 -12.54 5.14
CA ALA A 442 16.42 -12.59 6.59
C ALA A 442 15.83 -11.36 7.29
N ASP A 443 16.14 -10.16 6.79
CA ASP A 443 15.61 -8.91 7.34
C ASP A 443 14.07 -8.86 7.28
N LYS A 444 13.48 -9.26 6.15
CA LYS A 444 12.01 -9.33 5.99
C LYS A 444 11.39 -10.36 6.94
N ALA A 445 12.00 -11.54 7.10
CA ALA A 445 11.51 -12.57 8.01
C ALA A 445 11.58 -12.13 9.50
N VAL A 446 12.61 -11.38 9.89
CA VAL A 446 12.69 -10.76 11.23
C VAL A 446 11.56 -9.75 11.45
N TYR A 447 11.31 -8.89 10.46
CA TYR A 447 10.18 -7.95 10.51
C TYR A 447 8.84 -8.69 10.64
N GLU A 448 8.62 -9.72 9.83
CA GLU A 448 7.42 -10.55 9.84
C GLU A 448 7.21 -11.22 11.21
N ALA A 449 8.26 -11.74 11.85
CA ALA A 449 8.15 -12.36 13.17
C ALA A 449 7.60 -11.38 14.22
N VAL A 450 8.07 -10.12 14.21
CA VAL A 450 7.54 -9.08 15.10
C VAL A 450 6.10 -8.72 14.77
N TYR A 451 5.79 -8.61 13.48
CA TYR A 451 4.43 -8.30 13.02
C TYR A 451 3.43 -9.39 13.45
N GLU A 452 3.78 -10.67 13.22
CA GLU A 452 2.90 -11.80 13.59
C GLU A 452 2.74 -11.91 15.11
N ALA A 453 3.80 -11.77 15.87
CA ALA A 453 3.73 -11.81 17.33
C ALA A 453 2.75 -10.75 17.90
N ARG A 454 2.66 -9.58 17.25
CA ARG A 454 1.77 -8.49 17.68
C ARG A 454 0.34 -8.61 17.16
N ASN A 455 0.16 -9.11 15.94
CA ASN A 455 -1.11 -9.00 15.24
C ASN A 455 -1.80 -10.36 15.02
N ARG A 456 -1.03 -11.44 14.80
CA ARG A 456 -1.52 -12.79 14.48
C ARG A 456 -0.60 -13.85 15.10
N PRO A 457 -0.56 -14.01 16.44
CA PRO A 457 0.42 -14.89 17.11
C PRO A 457 0.41 -16.35 16.62
N SER A 458 -0.72 -16.86 16.12
CA SER A 458 -0.83 -18.21 15.54
C SER A 458 -0.02 -18.36 14.24
N TRP A 459 0.36 -17.27 13.58
CA TRP A 459 1.16 -17.28 12.34
C TRP A 459 2.67 -17.11 12.60
N LEU A 460 3.09 -16.81 13.81
CA LEU A 460 4.52 -16.67 14.18
C LEU A 460 5.38 -17.87 13.77
N PRO A 461 4.90 -19.13 13.79
CA PRO A 461 5.69 -20.26 13.30
C PRO A 461 6.12 -20.15 11.83
N ILE A 462 5.39 -19.40 10.99
CA ILE A 462 5.70 -19.25 9.56
C ILE A 462 7.04 -18.55 9.34
N PRO A 463 7.28 -17.31 9.84
CA PRO A 463 8.58 -16.65 9.69
C PRO A 463 9.70 -17.40 10.43
N LEU A 464 9.45 -18.00 11.60
CA LEU A 464 10.47 -18.79 12.33
C LEU A 464 10.94 -20.01 11.53
N ALA A 465 10.03 -20.79 10.92
CA ALA A 465 10.39 -21.91 10.06
C ALA A 465 11.23 -21.46 8.84
N SER A 466 10.94 -20.28 8.30
CA SER A 466 11.72 -19.74 7.19
C SER A 466 13.11 -19.30 7.62
N LEU A 467 13.26 -18.69 8.80
CA LEU A 467 14.58 -18.35 9.34
C LEU A 467 15.44 -19.59 9.57
N ALA A 468 14.85 -20.69 10.06
CA ALA A 468 15.56 -21.97 10.21
C ALA A 468 16.16 -22.43 8.87
N ARG A 469 15.35 -22.45 7.79
CA ARG A 469 15.81 -22.86 6.45
C ARG A 469 16.88 -21.92 5.88
N LEU A 470 16.73 -20.61 6.05
CA LEU A 470 17.69 -19.61 5.59
C LEU A 470 19.07 -19.84 6.24
N ILE A 471 19.11 -20.16 7.54
CA ILE A 471 20.36 -20.39 8.26
C ILE A 471 20.98 -21.74 7.89
N GLU A 472 20.18 -22.79 7.70
CA GLU A 472 20.65 -24.12 7.27
C GLU A 472 21.21 -24.07 5.85
N GLY A 473 20.54 -23.41 4.92
CA GLY A 473 20.99 -23.24 3.53
C GLY A 473 22.28 -22.44 3.38
N ALA A 474 22.55 -21.51 4.30
CA ALA A 474 23.81 -20.75 4.30
C ALA A 474 25.01 -21.56 4.81
N ARG A 475 24.81 -22.72 5.44
CA ARG A 475 25.86 -23.61 5.98
C ARG A 475 26.24 -24.76 5.01
N SER A 476 25.40 -25.00 4.01
CA SER A 476 25.63 -26.03 2.96
C SER A 476 26.33 -25.43 1.74
#